data_ce30a0b133e883368565209d208b6e92
#
_entry.id   ce30a0b133e883368565209d208b6e92
#
_cell.length_a   1.000
_cell.length_b   1.000
_cell.length_c   1.000
_cell.angle_alpha   90.00
_cell.angle_beta   90.00
_cell.angle_gamma   90.00
#
_symmetry.space_group_name_H-M   'P 1'
#
loop_
_entity.id
_entity.type
_entity.pdbx_description
1 polymer ?
#
loop_
_entity_poly.entity_id
_entity_poly.type
_entity_poly.pdbx_seq_one_letter_code
_entity_poly.pdbx_strand_id
1 'polypeptide(L)'
;MAKGLARYRYVLAVVSAVLVLLALLPEGSSPARQAAGPGANGGSNGGFTTIDPTPGRTPGRGGSGTGGSVGAGTPGEPGTATPDSTATTGRTGSAGGAATTSSTGAPAASASLAPGLLPDPPCDATTGRLAVPTRYAPPCMPGVASNGGATYQGVTADTITVAVYINRLNPAAQALLTASGFNDSDEDMKATYRSYVDYFEHHYQTWGRKVKLVFVDPSGEDDDDDAARADAIRVATEIKAFASWGGPIATNAYADELAARKVLCICTVSQPIEYYTARAPYVISTLMSSTQGYTHRAEYVGKRLAGRPAAYAGDVFLAQQPRKFGLLYYETAEQSYRTGVEFFERELSRYGVPLAEKLAFTGANIDPAATQEQARTMIARLKEAGVTSVIFAGDPLSPVFFTQEATRQRYSPEWVLTGSAFTDTSFFARTYDQTQWAHAFGLSFLPARLPMEQGDSYRVHVWHHGSPPPAEAAHGLIYSVPWTFYTGLHLGGPALTPESIRDGLFRFPPTGRGSLTNVHVSFGRHGVWSFDDYLANDDATEVWWDGTAAGDDEVGNSGLGMYRYVEGGRRYLPGQHPTTDPFVFNRDGTVTIYNEPPPPDRPPRYEHKA
;
A
#
# COMPACT_ATOMS: atom_id res chain seq x y z
N MET A 1 -5.34 -4.11 42.21
CA MET A 1 -5.92 -2.76 42.03
C MET A 1 -4.91 -1.68 41.65
N ALA A 2 -3.66 -1.69 42.14
CA ALA A 2 -2.68 -0.63 41.78
C ALA A 2 -2.17 -0.61 40.34
N LYS A 3 -2.15 -1.74 39.62
CA LYS A 3 -1.74 -1.80 38.18
C LYS A 3 -2.81 -1.31 37.20
N GLY A 4 -4.10 -1.28 37.59
CA GLY A 4 -5.19 -0.76 36.77
C GLY A 4 -5.25 0.76 36.72
N LEU A 5 -4.89 1.45 37.81
CA LEU A 5 -4.92 2.91 37.88
C LEU A 5 -3.77 3.57 37.08
N ALA A 6 -2.65 2.88 36.87
CA ALA A 6 -1.54 3.42 36.10
C ALA A 6 -1.89 3.48 34.59
N ARG A 7 -2.64 2.50 34.07
CA ARG A 7 -3.10 2.49 32.66
C ARG A 7 -4.13 3.60 32.37
N TYR A 8 -5.04 3.89 33.31
CA TYR A 8 -6.00 5.00 33.15
C TYR A 8 -5.34 6.38 33.17
N ARG A 9 -4.20 6.54 33.85
CA ARG A 9 -3.45 7.80 33.84
C ARG A 9 -2.81 8.07 32.47
N TYR A 10 -2.41 7.05 31.72
CA TYR A 10 -1.89 7.20 30.34
C TYR A 10 -2.99 7.58 29.36
N VAL A 11 -4.16 6.93 29.41
CA VAL A 11 -5.31 7.27 28.56
C VAL A 11 -5.79 8.69 28.83
N LEU A 12 -5.86 9.10 30.11
CA LEU A 12 -6.20 10.48 30.48
C LEU A 12 -5.10 11.49 30.06
N ALA A 13 -3.82 11.11 30.11
CA ALA A 13 -2.73 11.97 29.66
C ALA A 13 -2.72 12.13 28.13
N VAL A 14 -3.02 11.08 27.38
CA VAL A 14 -3.11 11.10 25.90
C VAL A 14 -4.32 11.92 25.46
N VAL A 15 -5.49 11.71 26.07
CA VAL A 15 -6.70 12.53 25.82
C VAL A 15 -6.46 13.98 26.22
N SER A 16 -5.76 14.24 27.32
CA SER A 16 -5.40 15.60 27.74
C SER A 16 -4.35 16.23 26.84
N ALA A 17 -3.38 15.48 26.32
CA ALA A 17 -2.37 15.99 25.37
C ALA A 17 -3.01 16.33 24.01
N VAL A 18 -3.94 15.51 23.52
CA VAL A 18 -4.71 15.79 22.30
C VAL A 18 -5.63 17.00 22.51
N LEU A 19 -6.29 17.13 23.67
CA LEU A 19 -7.12 18.28 24.00
C LEU A 19 -6.29 19.56 24.23
N VAL A 20 -5.08 19.45 24.77
CA VAL A 20 -4.15 20.59 24.92
C VAL A 20 -3.56 21.01 23.56
N LEU A 21 -3.23 20.07 22.68
CA LEU A 21 -2.83 20.39 21.31
C LEU A 21 -3.97 21.06 20.52
N LEU A 22 -5.21 20.60 20.69
CA LEU A 22 -6.40 21.21 20.08
C LEU A 22 -6.74 22.59 20.70
N ALA A 23 -6.38 22.84 21.97
CA ALA A 23 -6.57 24.12 22.67
C ALA A 23 -5.43 25.14 22.44
N LEU A 24 -4.26 24.67 21.97
CA LEU A 24 -3.11 25.53 21.65
C LEU A 24 -3.05 25.96 20.19
N LEU A 25 -3.96 25.47 19.33
CA LEU A 25 -4.12 25.99 17.99
C LEU A 25 -4.74 27.40 18.09
N PRO A 26 -4.16 28.44 17.46
CA PRO A 26 -4.68 29.79 17.58
C PRO A 26 -6.11 29.86 17.05
N GLU A 27 -7.05 30.20 17.93
CA GLU A 27 -8.39 30.60 17.51
C GLU A 27 -8.24 31.80 16.58
N GLY A 28 -8.66 31.64 15.33
CA GLY A 28 -8.62 32.70 14.33
C GLY A 28 -9.30 33.95 14.85
N SER A 29 -8.53 35.02 15.04
CA SER A 29 -8.99 36.31 15.45
C SER A 29 -10.06 36.84 14.47
N SER A 30 -11.30 36.91 14.95
CA SER A 30 -12.37 37.64 14.26
C SER A 30 -11.98 39.13 14.14
N PRO A 31 -12.19 39.80 13.00
CA PRO A 31 -11.92 41.23 12.89
C PRO A 31 -12.93 41.99 13.73
N ALA A 32 -12.43 42.61 14.80
CA ALA A 32 -13.21 43.52 15.64
C ALA A 32 -13.66 44.74 14.81
N ARG A 33 -14.98 44.96 14.75
CA ARG A 33 -15.56 46.24 14.32
C ARG A 33 -15.02 47.38 15.18
N GLN A 34 -14.21 48.27 14.59
CA GLN A 34 -13.89 49.53 15.20
C GLN A 34 -15.07 50.51 15.07
N ALA A 35 -15.63 50.87 16.20
CA ALA A 35 -16.56 51.99 16.34
C ALA A 35 -15.76 53.30 16.28
N ALA A 36 -16.26 54.22 15.49
CA ALA A 36 -15.73 55.59 15.34
C ALA A 36 -15.97 56.46 16.59
N GLY A 37 -14.97 57.24 16.99
CA GLY A 37 -15.07 58.38 17.89
C GLY A 37 -13.97 59.39 17.59
N PRO A 38 -14.20 60.71 17.73
CA PRO A 38 -13.55 61.74 16.94
C PRO A 38 -12.41 62.51 17.67
N GLY A 39 -11.48 63.03 16.88
CA GLY A 39 -10.83 64.27 17.29
C GLY A 39 -9.31 64.36 17.17
N ALA A 40 -8.90 65.27 16.29
CA ALA A 40 -7.85 66.32 16.34
C ALA A 40 -6.47 66.06 15.72
N ASN A 41 -6.30 66.75 14.58
CA ASN A 41 -5.21 67.63 14.14
C ASN A 41 -3.74 67.18 14.10
N GLY A 42 -3.18 67.34 12.89
CA GLY A 42 -1.84 67.89 12.75
C GLY A 42 -0.99 67.40 11.60
N GLY A 43 -1.04 68.07 10.44
CA GLY A 43 0.10 68.58 9.68
C GLY A 43 0.88 67.71 8.72
N SER A 44 0.65 67.90 7.51
CA SER A 44 1.36 68.47 6.35
C SER A 44 2.13 67.53 5.39
N ASN A 45 1.67 67.66 4.13
CA ASN A 45 2.42 67.72 2.84
C ASN A 45 3.08 66.45 2.30
N GLY A 46 2.73 66.09 1.17
CA GLY A 46 2.66 66.40 -0.25
C GLY A 46 2.77 65.08 -0.99
N GLY A 47 2.19 64.76 -2.05
CA GLY A 47 1.60 65.42 -3.17
C GLY A 47 1.50 64.43 -4.31
N PHE A 48 0.30 64.31 -4.84
CA PHE A 48 -0.09 64.05 -6.24
C PHE A 48 0.72 63.03 -7.08
N THR A 49 0.14 62.09 -7.80
CA THR A 49 -0.93 62.19 -8.81
C THR A 49 -1.51 60.84 -9.18
N THR A 50 -2.82 60.78 -9.28
CA THR A 50 -3.66 59.82 -9.99
C THR A 50 -3.49 59.92 -11.50
N ILE A 51 -3.68 58.83 -12.25
CA ILE A 51 -4.47 58.76 -13.49
C ILE A 51 -4.80 57.29 -13.86
N ASP A 52 -6.07 56.97 -13.96
CA ASP A 52 -6.73 55.98 -14.80
C ASP A 52 -7.45 56.76 -15.94
N PRO A 53 -8.01 56.26 -17.03
CA PRO A 53 -8.23 54.92 -17.55
C PRO A 53 -8.04 54.73 -19.11
N THR A 54 -8.07 53.49 -19.56
CA THR A 54 -8.48 52.87 -20.86
C THR A 54 -9.04 53.78 -22.02
N PRO A 55 -9.24 53.29 -23.30
CA PRO A 55 -8.78 52.13 -24.06
C PRO A 55 -8.42 52.41 -25.55
N GLY A 56 -7.96 51.40 -26.33
CA GLY A 56 -8.28 51.44 -27.74
C GLY A 56 -7.27 51.01 -28.80
N ARG A 57 -7.62 49.94 -29.49
CA ARG A 57 -7.47 49.69 -30.96
C ARG A 57 -6.11 49.41 -31.62
N THR A 58 -6.06 48.19 -32.18
CA THR A 58 -5.33 47.73 -33.41
C THR A 58 -5.52 48.65 -34.61
N PRO A 59 -4.78 48.57 -35.80
CA PRO A 59 -4.18 47.40 -36.46
C PRO A 59 -2.92 47.70 -37.35
N GLY A 60 -2.40 46.64 -38.01
CA GLY A 60 -1.72 46.75 -39.31
C GLY A 60 -0.35 46.11 -39.41
N ARG A 61 -0.24 45.00 -40.00
CA ARG A 61 -0.06 44.54 -41.38
C ARG A 61 1.36 44.66 -41.99
N GLY A 62 1.82 43.53 -42.51
CA GLY A 62 2.79 43.37 -43.61
C GLY A 62 3.97 42.48 -43.22
N GLY A 63 4.39 41.47 -43.91
CA GLY A 63 3.96 40.88 -45.17
C GLY A 63 5.05 39.91 -45.65
N SER A 64 4.62 38.90 -46.34
CA SER A 64 5.25 38.13 -47.42
C SER A 64 6.48 37.27 -47.05
N GLY A 65 6.63 36.08 -47.53
CA GLY A 65 5.97 35.33 -48.58
C GLY A 65 6.64 34.00 -48.84
N THR A 66 5.91 33.21 -49.56
CA THR A 66 6.23 32.14 -50.51
C THR A 66 6.81 30.82 -49.94
N GLY A 67 6.29 29.67 -50.23
CA GLY A 67 5.33 29.18 -51.21
C GLY A 67 5.62 27.71 -51.46
N GLY A 68 4.59 26.93 -51.81
CA GLY A 68 4.77 25.60 -52.37
C GLY A 68 3.95 24.50 -51.71
N SER A 69 2.85 24.34 -52.12
CA SER A 69 1.76 23.47 -52.45
C SER A 69 2.15 22.13 -53.09
N VAL A 70 1.32 21.19 -52.85
CA VAL A 70 0.43 20.20 -53.52
C VAL A 70 0.81 18.78 -53.08
N GLY A 71 -0.04 17.84 -52.76
CA GLY A 71 -1.41 17.61 -53.11
C GLY A 71 -1.98 16.39 -52.37
N ALA A 72 -3.28 16.33 -52.41
CA ALA A 72 -4.17 15.37 -51.80
C ALA A 72 -4.25 14.01 -52.52
N GLY A 73 -4.71 13.01 -51.77
CA GLY A 73 -5.13 11.73 -52.37
C GLY A 73 -5.56 10.70 -51.33
N THR A 74 -6.84 10.64 -51.06
CA THR A 74 -7.60 9.50 -50.48
C THR A 74 -8.41 8.86 -51.58
N PRO A 75 -9.13 7.69 -51.41
CA PRO A 75 -8.95 6.48 -50.61
C PRO A 75 -9.10 5.18 -51.44
N GLY A 76 -8.94 4.00 -50.87
CA GLY A 76 -9.34 2.75 -51.52
C GLY A 76 -9.20 1.50 -50.64
N GLU A 77 -10.29 1.00 -50.16
CA GLU A 77 -10.56 -0.38 -49.75
C GLU A 77 -11.23 -1.14 -50.90
N PRO A 78 -11.48 -2.47 -50.85
CA PRO A 78 -10.90 -3.63 -50.15
C PRO A 78 -10.58 -4.81 -51.14
N GLY A 79 -9.99 -5.88 -50.64
CA GLY A 79 -9.85 -7.10 -51.44
C GLY A 79 -9.52 -8.36 -50.65
N THR A 80 -10.53 -9.15 -50.41
CA THR A 80 -10.53 -10.55 -50.00
C THR A 80 -9.88 -11.47 -51.00
N ALA A 81 -9.12 -12.49 -50.57
CA ALA A 81 -9.11 -13.82 -51.14
C ALA A 81 -8.26 -14.82 -50.36
N THR A 82 -8.85 -15.84 -49.79
CA THR A 82 -8.39 -17.23 -49.68
C THR A 82 -8.88 -17.95 -50.94
N PRO A 83 -8.49 -19.18 -51.35
CA PRO A 83 -7.84 -20.28 -50.63
C PRO A 83 -6.89 -21.16 -51.48
N ASP A 84 -6.59 -22.30 -50.91
CA ASP A 84 -6.39 -23.68 -51.44
C ASP A 84 -4.99 -24.25 -51.50
N SER A 85 -4.83 -25.18 -50.64
CA SER A 85 -4.60 -26.62 -50.76
C SER A 85 -3.70 -27.14 -51.90
N THR A 86 -2.73 -27.97 -51.54
CA THR A 86 -2.67 -29.35 -51.98
C THR A 86 -1.62 -30.20 -51.28
N ALA A 87 -2.05 -31.35 -50.95
CA ALA A 87 -1.41 -32.49 -50.36
C ALA A 87 -0.39 -33.19 -51.29
N THR A 88 0.54 -33.98 -50.72
CA THR A 88 0.84 -35.32 -51.18
C THR A 88 1.71 -36.09 -50.17
N THR A 89 1.16 -37.01 -49.52
CA THR A 89 1.37 -38.46 -49.33
C THR A 89 2.80 -39.01 -49.32
N GLY A 90 3.07 -39.82 -48.30
CA GLY A 90 4.15 -40.80 -48.23
C GLY A 90 4.04 -41.69 -46.99
N ARG A 91 3.45 -42.86 -47.17
CA ARG A 91 3.18 -43.97 -46.24
C ARG A 91 4.44 -44.74 -45.86
N THR A 92 4.52 -45.26 -44.67
CA THR A 92 4.56 -46.68 -44.20
C THR A 92 5.10 -46.63 -42.79
N GLY A 93 4.52 -47.16 -41.72
CA GLY A 93 3.90 -48.42 -41.50
C GLY A 93 4.72 -49.21 -40.46
N SER A 94 4.25 -49.36 -39.23
CA SER A 94 4.10 -50.65 -38.56
C SER A 94 3.73 -50.51 -37.11
N ALA A 95 2.85 -51.34 -36.69
CA ALA A 95 2.22 -51.49 -35.38
C ALA A 95 3.15 -52.14 -34.34
N GLY A 96 2.82 -51.93 -33.07
CA GLY A 96 3.17 -52.92 -32.06
C GLY A 96 3.23 -52.42 -30.62
N GLY A 97 2.26 -52.77 -29.82
CA GLY A 97 2.47 -53.17 -28.42
C GLY A 97 2.20 -52.13 -27.33
N ALA A 98 1.00 -52.20 -26.78
CA ALA A 98 0.71 -51.68 -25.45
C ALA A 98 1.50 -52.44 -24.38
N ALA A 99 2.19 -51.73 -23.51
CA ALA A 99 2.63 -52.23 -22.21
C ALA A 99 2.46 -51.11 -21.17
N THR A 100 1.42 -51.30 -20.37
CA THR A 100 1.23 -50.61 -19.09
C THR A 100 2.36 -51.01 -18.15
N THR A 101 3.23 -50.10 -17.81
CA THR A 101 4.10 -50.24 -16.64
C THR A 101 3.82 -49.13 -15.68
N SER A 102 3.18 -49.51 -14.57
CA SER A 102 3.09 -48.74 -13.34
C SER A 102 4.51 -48.48 -12.83
N SER A 103 4.99 -47.23 -12.94
CA SER A 103 6.19 -46.83 -12.24
C SER A 103 5.81 -46.33 -10.86
N THR A 104 5.95 -47.17 -9.86
CA THR A 104 6.11 -46.79 -8.47
C THR A 104 7.30 -45.83 -8.37
N GLY A 105 7.00 -44.53 -8.14
CA GLY A 105 8.03 -43.52 -7.91
C GLY A 105 8.81 -43.85 -6.63
N ALA A 106 10.07 -44.14 -6.78
CA ALA A 106 11.01 -44.13 -5.69
C ALA A 106 11.17 -42.70 -5.16
N PRO A 107 11.34 -42.51 -3.84
CA PRO A 107 11.61 -41.16 -3.30
C PRO A 107 12.91 -40.66 -3.92
N ALA A 108 12.85 -39.39 -4.41
CA ALA A 108 14.03 -38.72 -4.94
C ALA A 108 15.09 -38.67 -3.84
N ALA A 109 16.20 -39.34 -4.10
CA ALA A 109 17.37 -39.30 -3.23
C ALA A 109 17.83 -37.88 -3.06
N SER A 110 17.96 -37.42 -1.81
CA SER A 110 18.61 -36.16 -1.47
C SER A 110 19.97 -36.11 -2.15
N ALA A 111 20.10 -35.22 -3.14
CA ALA A 111 21.39 -35.01 -3.79
C ALA A 111 22.36 -34.47 -2.73
N SER A 112 23.39 -35.23 -2.40
CA SER A 112 24.46 -34.81 -1.51
C SER A 112 25.24 -33.70 -2.21
N LEU A 113 25.36 -32.53 -1.56
CA LEU A 113 26.12 -31.40 -2.04
C LEU A 113 27.59 -31.71 -2.23
N ALA A 114 28.21 -31.11 -3.24
CA ALA A 114 29.66 -31.14 -3.40
C ALA A 114 30.36 -30.45 -2.20
N PRO A 115 31.49 -30.96 -1.71
CA PRO A 115 32.21 -30.37 -0.60
C PRO A 115 32.60 -28.90 -0.88
N GLY A 116 32.20 -27.95 -0.02
CA GLY A 116 32.51 -26.52 -0.13
C GLY A 116 31.36 -25.61 -0.51
N LEU A 117 30.17 -26.15 -0.74
CA LEU A 117 28.94 -25.36 -0.90
C LEU A 117 28.22 -25.19 0.44
N LEU A 118 27.55 -24.03 0.60
CA LEU A 118 26.72 -23.78 1.76
C LEU A 118 25.65 -24.85 1.90
N PRO A 119 25.27 -25.22 3.13
CA PRO A 119 24.18 -26.17 3.32
C PRO A 119 22.93 -25.62 2.64
N ASP A 120 22.22 -26.48 1.92
CA ASP A 120 20.90 -26.14 1.42
C ASP A 120 20.01 -25.75 2.61
N PRO A 121 19.24 -24.66 2.47
CA PRO A 121 18.22 -24.34 3.46
C PRO A 121 17.35 -25.56 3.71
N PRO A 122 16.92 -25.84 4.95
CA PRO A 122 16.09 -27.00 5.25
C PRO A 122 14.85 -27.02 4.36
N CYS A 123 14.70 -28.11 3.59
CA CYS A 123 13.62 -28.33 2.66
C CYS A 123 12.63 -29.35 3.26
N ASP A 124 11.36 -29.05 3.24
CA ASP A 124 10.31 -30.01 3.54
C ASP A 124 10.04 -30.85 2.27
N ALA A 125 10.49 -32.09 2.28
CA ALA A 125 10.32 -33.01 1.16
C ALA A 125 8.85 -33.33 0.83
N THR A 126 7.92 -33.13 1.78
CA THR A 126 6.49 -33.37 1.59
C THR A 126 5.85 -32.27 0.76
N THR A 127 6.22 -31.02 1.02
CA THR A 127 5.65 -29.83 0.36
C THR A 127 6.52 -29.31 -0.79
N GLY A 128 7.81 -29.67 -0.82
CA GLY A 128 8.81 -29.10 -1.74
C GLY A 128 9.11 -27.63 -1.48
N ARG A 129 8.80 -27.14 -0.27
CA ARG A 129 9.02 -25.76 0.16
C ARG A 129 10.02 -25.72 1.30
N LEU A 130 10.60 -24.55 1.56
CA LEU A 130 11.46 -24.33 2.71
C LEU A 130 10.74 -24.72 4.01
N ALA A 131 11.48 -25.40 4.92
CA ALA A 131 10.96 -25.84 6.22
C ALA A 131 10.95 -24.69 7.23
N VAL A 132 10.18 -23.64 6.97
CA VAL A 132 9.97 -22.46 7.81
C VAL A 132 8.49 -22.32 8.17
N PRO A 133 8.13 -21.84 9.38
CA PRO A 133 6.75 -21.84 9.86
C PRO A 133 5.90 -20.71 9.27
N THR A 134 5.88 -20.60 7.95
CA THR A 134 5.04 -19.64 7.20
C THR A 134 4.38 -20.33 6.02
N ARG A 135 3.18 -19.88 5.65
CA ARG A 135 2.50 -20.32 4.43
C ARG A 135 3.15 -19.79 3.15
N TYR A 136 3.93 -18.69 3.28
CA TYR A 136 4.63 -18.04 2.18
C TYR A 136 6.06 -18.55 1.97
N ALA A 137 6.39 -19.74 2.51
CA ALA A 137 7.67 -20.38 2.25
C ALA A 137 7.84 -20.64 0.74
N PRO A 138 8.93 -20.17 0.10
CA PRO A 138 9.18 -20.45 -1.31
C PRO A 138 9.52 -21.91 -1.56
N PRO A 139 9.40 -22.39 -2.81
CA PRO A 139 9.90 -23.71 -3.20
C PRO A 139 11.39 -23.88 -2.88
N CYS A 140 11.81 -25.10 -2.56
CA CYS A 140 13.22 -25.42 -2.33
C CYS A 140 14.05 -25.16 -3.60
N MET A 141 15.23 -24.59 -3.41
CA MET A 141 16.20 -24.38 -4.48
C MET A 141 17.46 -25.20 -4.23
N PRO A 142 17.96 -25.94 -5.22
CA PRO A 142 19.20 -26.72 -5.06
C PRO A 142 20.41 -25.80 -4.95
N GLY A 143 21.43 -26.24 -4.22
CA GLY A 143 22.72 -25.58 -4.19
C GLY A 143 23.41 -25.56 -5.55
N VAL A 144 24.36 -24.67 -5.73
CA VAL A 144 25.11 -24.49 -6.97
C VAL A 144 26.62 -24.49 -6.70
N ALA A 145 27.40 -24.84 -7.73
CA ALA A 145 28.87 -24.89 -7.63
C ALA A 145 29.55 -23.52 -7.61
N SER A 146 28.85 -22.46 -8.09
CA SER A 146 29.37 -21.10 -8.13
C SER A 146 28.23 -20.09 -8.10
N ASN A 147 28.47 -18.95 -7.44
CA ASN A 147 27.51 -17.83 -7.42
C ASN A 147 27.85 -16.73 -8.42
N GLY A 148 28.86 -16.93 -9.27
CA GLY A 148 29.26 -15.95 -10.31
C GLY A 148 30.09 -14.77 -9.79
N GLY A 149 30.37 -14.69 -8.50
CA GLY A 149 31.20 -13.61 -7.91
C GLY A 149 30.50 -12.25 -7.91
N ALA A 150 31.19 -11.22 -8.37
CA ALA A 150 30.66 -9.86 -8.49
C ALA A 150 29.80 -9.73 -9.75
N THR A 151 28.50 -9.99 -9.62
CA THR A 151 27.56 -10.04 -10.77
C THR A 151 26.88 -8.72 -11.07
N TYR A 152 26.88 -7.79 -10.11
CA TYR A 152 26.24 -6.47 -10.23
C TYR A 152 26.84 -5.46 -9.24
N GLN A 153 26.50 -4.15 -9.38
CA GLN A 153 26.85 -3.15 -8.37
C GLN A 153 26.35 -3.58 -6.98
N GLY A 154 27.18 -3.44 -5.96
CA GLY A 154 26.83 -3.81 -4.59
C GLY A 154 26.83 -5.31 -4.31
N VAL A 155 27.19 -6.15 -5.30
CA VAL A 155 27.27 -7.61 -5.18
C VAL A 155 28.72 -8.06 -5.34
N THR A 156 29.19 -8.85 -4.37
CA THR A 156 30.48 -9.57 -4.44
C THR A 156 30.25 -11.08 -4.37
N ALA A 157 31.31 -11.86 -4.30
CA ALA A 157 31.20 -13.30 -4.04
C ALA A 157 30.58 -13.61 -2.65
N ASP A 158 30.77 -12.71 -1.69
CA ASP A 158 30.45 -12.95 -0.28
C ASP A 158 29.40 -12.01 0.29
N THR A 159 29.12 -10.88 -0.38
CA THR A 159 28.23 -9.85 0.18
C THR A 159 27.27 -9.25 -0.85
N ILE A 160 26.12 -8.79 -0.34
CA ILE A 160 25.13 -7.95 -1.02
C ILE A 160 24.94 -6.69 -0.17
N THR A 161 25.28 -5.52 -0.70
CA THR A 161 25.09 -4.25 -0.01
C THR A 161 23.66 -3.75 -0.21
N VAL A 162 22.92 -3.54 0.88
CA VAL A 162 21.55 -3.05 0.89
C VAL A 162 21.47 -1.79 1.75
N ALA A 163 20.95 -0.70 1.16
CA ALA A 163 20.59 0.49 1.90
C ALA A 163 19.22 0.31 2.56
N VAL A 164 19.06 0.74 3.81
CA VAL A 164 17.76 0.77 4.51
C VAL A 164 17.44 2.23 4.82
N TYR A 165 16.40 2.75 4.20
CA TYR A 165 15.98 4.13 4.40
C TYR A 165 15.07 4.23 5.62
N ILE A 166 15.42 5.07 6.59
CA ILE A 166 14.63 5.32 7.80
C ILE A 166 13.82 6.59 7.58
N ASN A 167 12.52 6.45 7.40
CA ASN A 167 11.62 7.58 7.12
C ASN A 167 11.60 8.60 8.27
N ARG A 168 11.42 9.86 7.91
CA ARG A 168 11.26 10.96 8.85
C ARG A 168 10.00 11.76 8.53
N LEU A 169 8.98 11.58 9.37
CA LEU A 169 7.76 12.39 9.31
C LEU A 169 8.01 13.75 9.98
N ASN A 170 7.21 14.75 9.59
CA ASN A 170 7.22 16.01 10.32
C ASN A 170 6.80 15.82 11.80
N PRO A 171 7.24 16.69 12.73
CA PRO A 171 7.01 16.47 14.17
C PRO A 171 5.54 16.38 14.57
N ALA A 172 4.63 17.07 13.89
CA ALA A 172 3.20 17.03 14.20
C ALA A 172 2.56 15.70 13.76
N ALA A 173 2.91 15.21 12.57
CA ALA A 173 2.49 13.89 12.09
C ALA A 173 3.08 12.77 12.98
N GLN A 174 4.34 12.89 13.39
CA GLN A 174 4.97 11.94 14.31
C GLN A 174 4.25 11.90 15.67
N ALA A 175 3.82 13.05 16.20
CA ALA A 175 3.06 13.10 17.44
C ALA A 175 1.69 12.40 17.33
N LEU A 176 0.99 12.55 16.19
CA LEU A 176 -0.25 11.83 15.92
C LEU A 176 -0.04 10.32 15.83
N LEU A 177 1.03 9.89 15.15
CA LEU A 177 1.40 8.49 15.03
C LEU A 177 1.70 7.88 16.41
N THR A 178 2.49 8.58 17.22
CA THR A 178 2.81 8.19 18.60
C THR A 178 1.54 8.10 19.47
N ALA A 179 0.63 9.06 19.34
CA ALA A 179 -0.66 9.06 20.06
C ALA A 179 -1.55 7.85 19.66
N SER A 180 -1.38 7.35 18.44
CA SER A 180 -2.07 6.15 17.96
C SER A 180 -1.42 4.83 18.44
N GLY A 181 -0.32 4.89 19.19
CA GLY A 181 0.35 3.72 19.78
C GLY A 181 1.58 3.23 19.04
N PHE A 182 2.01 3.91 17.96
CA PHE A 182 3.20 3.56 17.21
C PHE A 182 4.44 4.23 17.82
N ASN A 183 5.15 3.49 18.70
CA ASN A 183 6.17 4.05 19.58
C ASN A 183 7.57 3.44 19.39
N ASP A 184 7.81 2.66 18.34
CA ASP A 184 9.10 2.05 18.08
C ASP A 184 10.17 3.12 17.81
N SER A 185 11.34 2.96 18.40
CA SER A 185 12.49 3.83 18.14
C SER A 185 13.21 3.42 16.84
N ASP A 186 13.99 4.35 16.27
CA ASP A 186 14.85 4.05 15.12
C ASP A 186 15.79 2.88 15.40
N GLU A 187 16.29 2.76 16.64
CA GLU A 187 17.18 1.66 17.03
C GLU A 187 16.44 0.32 17.12
N ASP A 188 15.18 0.31 17.60
CA ASP A 188 14.34 -0.90 17.59
C ASP A 188 14.03 -1.31 16.14
N MET A 189 13.72 -0.36 15.26
CA MET A 189 13.55 -0.64 13.83
C MET A 189 14.81 -1.21 13.19
N LYS A 190 15.96 -0.57 13.41
CA LYS A 190 17.26 -1.05 12.89
C LYS A 190 17.63 -2.43 13.43
N ALA A 191 17.37 -2.69 14.72
CA ALA A 191 17.59 -4.00 15.34
C ALA A 191 16.67 -5.06 14.71
N THR A 192 15.43 -4.73 14.45
CA THR A 192 14.44 -5.62 13.80
C THR A 192 14.83 -5.94 12.35
N TYR A 193 15.35 -4.98 11.58
CA TYR A 193 15.90 -5.27 10.25
C TYR A 193 17.06 -6.26 10.33
N ARG A 194 17.99 -6.07 11.27
CA ARG A 194 19.14 -6.98 11.47
C ARG A 194 18.69 -8.39 11.85
N SER A 195 17.70 -8.51 12.75
CA SER A 195 17.19 -9.82 13.17
C SER A 195 16.48 -10.57 12.04
N TYR A 196 15.70 -9.88 11.20
CA TYR A 196 15.11 -10.53 10.03
C TYR A 196 16.15 -10.90 8.97
N VAL A 197 17.20 -10.09 8.77
CA VAL A 197 18.32 -10.49 7.89
C VAL A 197 18.95 -11.77 8.39
N ASP A 198 19.22 -11.89 9.70
CA ASP A 198 19.74 -13.10 10.30
C ASP A 198 18.83 -14.31 10.08
N TYR A 199 17.51 -14.16 10.32
CA TYR A 199 16.52 -15.19 10.04
C TYR A 199 16.57 -15.65 8.57
N PHE A 200 16.53 -14.71 7.63
CA PHE A 200 16.50 -15.05 6.20
C PHE A 200 17.81 -15.68 5.73
N GLU A 201 18.95 -15.22 6.21
CA GLU A 201 20.25 -15.79 5.87
C GLU A 201 20.44 -17.24 6.36
N HIS A 202 19.77 -17.61 7.45
CA HIS A 202 19.78 -18.99 7.95
C HIS A 202 18.81 -19.92 7.22
N HIS A 203 17.73 -19.40 6.68
CA HIS A 203 16.62 -20.23 6.19
C HIS A 203 16.36 -20.12 4.68
N TYR A 204 16.92 -19.12 3.99
CA TYR A 204 16.73 -18.91 2.56
C TYR A 204 18.05 -19.10 1.80
N GLN A 205 17.95 -19.48 0.54
CA GLN A 205 19.12 -19.57 -0.32
C GLN A 205 19.62 -18.16 -0.65
N THR A 206 20.84 -17.84 -0.19
CA THR A 206 21.52 -16.56 -0.45
C THR A 206 22.68 -16.70 -1.44
N TRP A 207 22.87 -17.91 -1.95
CA TRP A 207 23.94 -18.25 -2.89
C TRP A 207 25.33 -17.95 -2.33
N GLY A 208 25.51 -18.14 -1.02
CA GLY A 208 26.79 -17.92 -0.34
C GLY A 208 27.09 -16.48 0.01
N ARG A 209 26.14 -15.58 -0.10
CA ARG A 209 26.32 -14.15 0.21
C ARG A 209 25.62 -13.77 1.51
N LYS A 210 26.22 -12.80 2.20
CA LYS A 210 25.63 -12.13 3.37
C LYS A 210 25.12 -10.75 2.98
N VAL A 211 23.99 -10.31 3.53
CA VAL A 211 23.47 -8.97 3.32
C VAL A 211 24.14 -7.99 4.28
N LYS A 212 24.81 -7.00 3.72
CA LYS A 212 25.38 -5.87 4.46
C LYS A 212 24.39 -4.72 4.47
N LEU A 213 23.72 -4.49 5.61
CA LEU A 213 22.82 -3.35 5.78
C LEU A 213 23.60 -2.05 5.99
N VAL A 214 23.22 -1.01 5.29
CA VAL A 214 23.66 0.37 5.46
C VAL A 214 22.42 1.22 5.73
N PHE A 215 22.24 1.67 6.97
CA PHE A 215 21.11 2.53 7.32
C PHE A 215 21.35 3.94 6.80
N VAL A 216 20.33 4.51 6.18
CA VAL A 216 20.34 5.82 5.55
C VAL A 216 19.38 6.72 6.32
N ASP A 217 19.94 7.70 7.00
CA ASP A 217 19.16 8.77 7.60
C ASP A 217 18.78 9.76 6.49
N PRO A 218 17.50 10.16 6.38
CA PRO A 218 17.03 11.10 5.36
C PRO A 218 17.64 12.48 5.54
N SER A 219 17.93 13.15 4.42
CA SER A 219 18.46 14.53 4.43
C SER A 219 17.36 15.60 4.53
N GLY A 220 16.09 15.21 4.27
CA GLY A 220 14.90 16.06 4.36
C GLY A 220 13.70 15.34 4.96
N GLU A 221 12.53 15.99 4.90
CA GLU A 221 11.25 15.39 5.28
C GLU A 221 10.72 14.47 4.18
N ASP A 222 9.65 13.74 4.48
CA ASP A 222 9.15 12.63 3.67
C ASP A 222 8.53 13.06 2.32
N ASP A 223 8.24 14.35 2.14
CA ASP A 223 7.73 15.00 0.93
C ASP A 223 8.76 15.90 0.21
N ASP A 224 10.01 15.93 0.68
CA ASP A 224 11.07 16.73 0.07
C ASP A 224 11.69 15.99 -1.13
N ASP A 225 11.27 16.36 -2.32
CA ASP A 225 11.73 15.79 -3.59
C ASP A 225 13.24 15.94 -3.81
N ASP A 226 13.82 17.09 -3.47
CA ASP A 226 15.24 17.37 -3.72
C ASP A 226 16.12 16.59 -2.74
N ALA A 227 15.74 16.52 -1.48
CA ALA A 227 16.40 15.69 -0.47
C ALA A 227 16.29 14.20 -0.85
N ALA A 228 15.11 13.75 -1.28
CA ALA A 228 14.88 12.38 -1.71
C ALA A 228 15.78 11.99 -2.90
N ARG A 229 15.93 12.87 -3.91
CA ARG A 229 16.86 12.64 -5.03
C ARG A 229 18.31 12.62 -4.58
N ALA A 230 18.71 13.54 -3.71
CA ALA A 230 20.07 13.60 -3.19
C ALA A 230 20.43 12.31 -2.41
N ASP A 231 19.51 11.82 -1.59
CA ASP A 231 19.69 10.57 -0.85
C ASP A 231 19.78 9.36 -1.78
N ALA A 232 18.96 9.29 -2.83
CA ALA A 232 19.03 8.24 -3.85
C ALA A 232 20.38 8.26 -4.61
N ILE A 233 20.89 9.45 -4.95
CA ILE A 233 22.21 9.62 -5.56
C ILE A 233 23.30 9.09 -4.61
N ARG A 234 23.25 9.45 -3.34
CA ARG A 234 24.17 8.97 -2.31
C ARG A 234 24.16 7.44 -2.19
N VAL A 235 22.96 6.83 -2.17
CA VAL A 235 22.80 5.37 -2.13
C VAL A 235 23.43 4.70 -3.35
N ALA A 236 23.22 5.26 -4.54
CA ALA A 236 23.71 4.68 -5.78
C ALA A 236 25.22 4.89 -6.00
N THR A 237 25.78 6.05 -5.61
CA THR A 237 27.15 6.44 -6.01
C THR A 237 28.19 6.30 -4.90
N GLU A 238 27.80 6.59 -3.66
CA GLU A 238 28.71 6.53 -2.50
C GLU A 238 28.61 5.18 -1.78
N ILE A 239 27.37 4.77 -1.41
CA ILE A 239 27.14 3.46 -0.78
C ILE A 239 27.30 2.35 -1.81
N LYS A 240 27.00 2.61 -3.07
CA LYS A 240 27.02 1.65 -4.19
C LYS A 240 26.16 0.43 -3.87
N ALA A 241 24.96 0.68 -3.34
CA ALA A 241 24.04 -0.38 -2.95
C ALA A 241 23.55 -1.18 -4.17
N PHE A 242 23.29 -2.47 -3.97
CA PHE A 242 22.54 -3.31 -4.89
C PHE A 242 21.05 -3.00 -4.85
N ALA A 243 20.54 -2.83 -3.64
CA ALA A 243 19.14 -2.54 -3.39
C ALA A 243 18.96 -1.50 -2.28
N SER A 244 17.82 -0.80 -2.31
CA SER A 244 17.31 -0.01 -1.21
C SER A 244 16.01 -0.62 -0.69
N TRP A 245 15.88 -0.71 0.63
CA TRP A 245 14.68 -1.10 1.34
C TRP A 245 14.01 0.12 1.97
N GLY A 246 12.74 0.34 1.64
CA GLY A 246 12.04 1.55 2.01
C GLY A 246 12.42 2.76 1.15
N GLY A 247 11.88 3.89 1.53
CA GLY A 247 12.05 5.19 0.88
C GLY A 247 11.01 6.15 1.43
N PRO A 248 11.08 7.46 1.12
CA PRO A 248 10.03 8.41 1.45
C PRO A 248 8.68 7.93 0.93
N ILE A 249 7.60 8.14 1.68
CA ILE A 249 6.27 7.66 1.30
C ILE A 249 5.43 8.73 0.60
N ALA A 250 5.82 10.01 0.70
CA ALA A 250 5.07 11.13 0.16
C ALA A 250 5.65 11.67 -1.17
N THR A 251 6.77 11.14 -1.64
CA THR A 251 7.36 11.46 -2.95
C THR A 251 7.83 10.22 -3.68
N ASN A 252 7.81 10.28 -5.03
CA ASN A 252 8.37 9.23 -5.89
C ASN A 252 9.85 9.50 -6.27
N ALA A 253 10.38 10.67 -5.95
CA ALA A 253 11.68 11.15 -6.43
C ALA A 253 12.84 10.21 -6.07
N TYR A 254 12.79 9.60 -4.90
CA TYR A 254 13.78 8.61 -4.46
C TYR A 254 13.77 7.33 -5.31
N ALA A 255 12.59 6.75 -5.52
CA ALA A 255 12.45 5.52 -6.31
C ALA A 255 12.76 5.77 -7.79
N ASP A 256 12.39 6.94 -8.31
CA ASP A 256 12.67 7.35 -9.69
C ASP A 256 14.16 7.48 -9.94
N GLU A 257 14.88 8.14 -9.04
CA GLU A 257 16.33 8.34 -9.16
C GLU A 257 17.09 7.03 -8.98
N LEU A 258 16.68 6.14 -8.06
CA LEU A 258 17.27 4.81 -7.91
C LEU A 258 17.07 3.97 -9.17
N ALA A 259 15.86 3.96 -9.75
CA ALA A 259 15.57 3.24 -10.99
C ALA A 259 16.40 3.77 -12.17
N ALA A 260 16.54 5.09 -12.30
CA ALA A 260 17.39 5.71 -13.32
C ALA A 260 18.87 5.31 -13.17
N ARG A 261 19.32 5.07 -11.94
CA ARG A 261 20.68 4.57 -11.62
C ARG A 261 20.79 3.07 -11.53
N LYS A 262 19.73 2.34 -11.89
CA LYS A 262 19.70 0.87 -11.93
C LYS A 262 19.93 0.21 -10.56
N VAL A 263 19.51 0.85 -9.47
CA VAL A 263 19.48 0.29 -8.13
C VAL A 263 18.08 -0.25 -7.86
N LEU A 264 17.98 -1.49 -7.40
CA LEU A 264 16.70 -2.10 -7.03
C LEU A 264 16.10 -1.35 -5.82
N CYS A 265 14.85 -0.92 -5.94
CA CYS A 265 14.10 -0.33 -4.82
C CYS A 265 12.91 -1.23 -4.47
N ILE A 266 12.86 -1.72 -3.23
CA ILE A 266 11.64 -2.25 -2.63
C ILE A 266 11.06 -1.10 -1.83
N CYS A 267 10.39 -0.21 -2.53
CA CYS A 267 9.89 1.06 -2.02
C CYS A 267 8.38 1.01 -1.81
N THR A 268 7.92 1.69 -0.78
CA THR A 268 6.50 1.73 -0.43
C THR A 268 5.81 2.88 -1.14
N VAL A 269 5.49 2.71 -2.42
CA VAL A 269 4.71 3.68 -3.20
C VAL A 269 3.50 2.99 -3.82
N SER A 270 2.33 3.61 -3.75
CA SER A 270 1.10 3.09 -4.36
C SER A 270 0.79 3.86 -5.65
N GLN A 271 1.52 3.54 -6.71
CA GLN A 271 1.39 4.15 -8.02
C GLN A 271 0.63 3.25 -9.01
N PRO A 272 0.15 3.77 -10.16
CA PRO A 272 -0.42 2.94 -11.22
C PRO A 272 0.56 1.89 -11.72
N ILE A 273 0.05 0.79 -12.27
CA ILE A 273 0.89 -0.32 -12.75
C ILE A 273 1.87 0.11 -13.84
N GLU A 274 1.53 1.11 -14.63
CA GLU A 274 2.38 1.70 -15.64
C GLU A 274 3.65 2.31 -15.06
N TYR A 275 3.59 2.84 -13.84
CA TYR A 275 4.73 3.37 -13.11
C TYR A 275 5.79 2.28 -12.87
N TYR A 276 5.35 1.11 -12.39
CA TYR A 276 6.23 -0.03 -12.13
C TYR A 276 6.76 -0.63 -13.43
N THR A 277 5.90 -0.78 -14.43
CA THR A 277 6.29 -1.30 -15.75
C THR A 277 7.37 -0.44 -16.40
N ALA A 278 7.26 0.88 -16.32
CA ALA A 278 8.25 1.80 -16.88
C ALA A 278 9.59 1.78 -16.13
N ARG A 279 9.63 1.33 -14.89
CA ARG A 279 10.83 1.26 -14.03
C ARG A 279 11.32 -0.17 -13.80
N ALA A 280 10.66 -1.14 -14.41
CA ALA A 280 11.07 -2.54 -14.27
C ALA A 280 12.52 -2.77 -14.76
N PRO A 281 13.29 -3.60 -14.05
CA PRO A 281 12.97 -4.39 -12.87
C PRO A 281 13.25 -3.69 -11.53
N TYR A 282 13.46 -2.36 -11.53
CA TYR A 282 14.12 -1.64 -10.44
C TYR A 282 13.18 -1.17 -9.33
N VAL A 283 11.86 -1.13 -9.55
CA VAL A 283 10.90 -0.74 -8.50
C VAL A 283 9.89 -1.86 -8.27
N ILE A 284 9.82 -2.31 -7.03
CA ILE A 284 8.92 -3.35 -6.52
C ILE A 284 8.25 -2.78 -5.27
N SER A 285 6.99 -3.12 -5.02
CA SER A 285 6.29 -2.71 -3.80
C SER A 285 5.69 -3.90 -3.07
N THR A 286 5.60 -3.79 -1.75
CA THR A 286 4.90 -4.74 -0.88
C THR A 286 3.40 -4.45 -0.75
N LEU A 287 2.94 -3.32 -1.28
CA LEU A 287 1.55 -2.88 -1.30
C LEU A 287 0.97 -2.99 -2.71
N MET A 288 -0.35 -3.10 -2.82
CA MET A 288 -1.05 -3.03 -4.12
C MET A 288 -0.73 -1.74 -4.87
N SER A 289 -0.63 -1.82 -6.20
CA SER A 289 -0.67 -0.65 -7.07
C SER A 289 -2.02 0.08 -6.93
N SER A 290 -2.03 1.38 -7.25
CA SER A 290 -3.31 2.10 -7.30
C SER A 290 -4.25 1.51 -8.35
N THR A 291 -3.74 0.96 -9.46
CA THR A 291 -4.53 0.23 -10.45
C THR A 291 -5.25 -0.98 -9.85
N GLN A 292 -4.53 -1.83 -9.11
CA GLN A 292 -5.12 -3.01 -8.45
C GLN A 292 -6.14 -2.60 -7.37
N GLY A 293 -5.74 -1.69 -6.49
CA GLY A 293 -6.60 -1.21 -5.42
C GLY A 293 -7.86 -0.52 -5.93
N TYR A 294 -7.76 0.33 -6.95
CA TYR A 294 -8.92 1.00 -7.53
C TYR A 294 -9.80 0.06 -8.36
N THR A 295 -9.27 -1.00 -8.94
CA THR A 295 -10.08 -2.06 -9.55
C THR A 295 -11.00 -2.71 -8.53
N HIS A 296 -10.48 -3.13 -7.39
CA HIS A 296 -11.29 -3.69 -6.29
C HIS A 296 -12.33 -2.70 -5.77
N ARG A 297 -11.92 -1.45 -5.55
CA ARG A 297 -12.80 -0.39 -5.04
C ARG A 297 -13.95 -0.08 -5.99
N ALA A 298 -13.66 0.04 -7.29
CA ALA A 298 -14.69 0.30 -8.30
C ALA A 298 -15.66 -0.88 -8.42
N GLU A 299 -15.15 -2.10 -8.38
CA GLU A 299 -15.98 -3.31 -8.40
C GLU A 299 -16.88 -3.38 -7.17
N TYR A 300 -16.35 -3.12 -5.98
CA TYR A 300 -17.11 -3.08 -4.73
C TYR A 300 -18.20 -2.02 -4.77
N VAL A 301 -17.85 -0.77 -5.08
CA VAL A 301 -18.81 0.33 -5.17
C VAL A 301 -19.87 0.02 -6.24
N GLY A 302 -19.47 -0.43 -7.41
CA GLY A 302 -20.35 -0.70 -8.53
C GLY A 302 -21.29 -1.88 -8.32
N LYS A 303 -20.78 -2.99 -7.79
CA LYS A 303 -21.56 -4.23 -7.60
C LYS A 303 -22.35 -4.25 -6.30
N ARG A 304 -21.78 -3.70 -5.22
CA ARG A 304 -22.34 -3.84 -3.88
C ARG A 304 -23.16 -2.63 -3.45
N LEU A 305 -22.79 -1.42 -3.87
CA LEU A 305 -23.34 -0.18 -3.31
C LEU A 305 -24.22 0.60 -4.30
N ALA A 306 -23.84 0.66 -5.57
CA ALA A 306 -24.51 1.48 -6.57
C ALA A 306 -26.00 1.11 -6.74
N GLY A 307 -26.84 2.14 -6.94
CA GLY A 307 -28.29 1.98 -7.17
C GLY A 307 -29.09 1.58 -5.93
N ARG A 308 -28.48 1.52 -4.75
CA ARG A 308 -29.13 1.17 -3.47
C ARG A 308 -29.17 2.37 -2.53
N PRO A 309 -30.13 2.42 -1.56
CA PRO A 309 -30.15 3.46 -0.54
C PRO A 309 -28.87 3.51 0.29
N ALA A 310 -28.50 4.69 0.78
CA ALA A 310 -27.41 4.88 1.75
C ALA A 310 -27.85 4.45 3.16
N ALA A 311 -28.33 3.21 3.28
CA ALA A 311 -29.03 2.70 4.46
C ALA A 311 -28.21 2.74 5.76
N TYR A 312 -26.91 2.92 5.65
CA TYR A 312 -26.00 2.95 6.79
C TYR A 312 -25.55 4.37 7.19
N ALA A 313 -26.05 5.42 6.52
CA ALA A 313 -25.79 6.80 6.92
C ALA A 313 -26.40 7.09 8.31
N GLY A 314 -25.68 7.91 9.09
CA GLY A 314 -26.15 8.30 10.43
C GLY A 314 -27.30 9.31 10.40
N ASP A 315 -27.50 10.00 9.29
CA ASP A 315 -28.63 10.90 9.08
C ASP A 315 -29.78 10.13 8.44
N VAL A 316 -30.96 10.14 9.09
CA VAL A 316 -32.15 9.41 8.65
C VAL A 316 -32.68 9.85 7.29
N PHE A 317 -32.43 11.09 6.88
CA PHE A 317 -32.81 11.57 5.54
C PHE A 317 -31.84 11.06 4.49
N LEU A 318 -30.54 11.07 4.77
CA LEU A 318 -29.54 10.49 3.87
C LEU A 318 -29.74 8.99 3.71
N ALA A 319 -30.06 8.28 4.80
CA ALA A 319 -30.28 6.83 4.79
C ALA A 319 -31.39 6.36 3.84
N GLN A 320 -32.34 7.23 3.53
CA GLN A 320 -33.44 6.93 2.61
C GLN A 320 -33.12 7.31 1.15
N GLN A 321 -32.03 8.04 0.91
CA GLN A 321 -31.66 8.47 -0.43
C GLN A 321 -30.86 7.38 -1.16
N PRO A 322 -30.98 7.29 -2.49
CA PRO A 322 -30.01 6.53 -3.28
C PRO A 322 -28.60 7.03 -3.00
N ARG A 323 -27.63 6.11 -2.96
CA ARG A 323 -26.22 6.48 -2.77
C ARG A 323 -25.77 7.47 -3.83
N LYS A 324 -25.28 8.59 -3.37
CA LYS A 324 -24.59 9.61 -4.15
C LYS A 324 -23.16 9.72 -3.63
N PHE A 325 -22.19 9.34 -4.46
CA PHE A 325 -20.82 9.19 -4.04
C PHE A 325 -20.02 10.48 -4.16
N GLY A 326 -19.20 10.78 -3.15
CA GLY A 326 -18.14 11.78 -3.19
C GLY A 326 -16.82 11.11 -2.86
N LEU A 327 -15.73 11.60 -3.43
CA LEU A 327 -14.37 11.10 -3.21
C LEU A 327 -13.53 12.17 -2.50
N LEU A 328 -12.99 11.80 -1.33
CA LEU A 328 -11.86 12.48 -0.70
C LEU A 328 -10.60 11.65 -1.00
N TYR A 329 -9.59 12.28 -1.62
CA TYR A 329 -8.37 11.56 -1.93
C TYR A 329 -7.12 12.36 -1.59
N TYR A 330 -6.11 11.65 -1.12
CA TYR A 330 -4.79 12.18 -0.85
C TYR A 330 -4.10 12.61 -2.14
N GLU A 331 -3.46 13.77 -2.11
CA GLU A 331 -2.67 14.27 -3.22
C GLU A 331 -1.42 15.01 -2.73
N THR A 332 -0.34 14.88 -3.46
CA THR A 332 0.88 15.64 -3.26
C THR A 332 0.91 16.92 -4.11
N ALA A 333 1.85 17.80 -3.82
CA ALA A 333 2.06 19.01 -4.60
C ALA A 333 2.35 18.70 -6.09
N GLU A 334 3.04 17.60 -6.38
CA GLU A 334 3.39 17.11 -7.72
C GLU A 334 2.24 16.37 -8.41
N GLN A 335 1.09 16.24 -7.75
CA GLN A 335 -0.10 15.53 -8.26
C GLN A 335 0.17 14.05 -8.61
N SER A 336 0.98 13.38 -7.80
CA SER A 336 1.44 12.01 -8.03
C SER A 336 0.32 10.97 -8.03
N TYR A 337 -0.80 11.24 -7.34
CA TYR A 337 -1.91 10.30 -7.22
C TYR A 337 -3.04 10.53 -8.23
N ARG A 338 -3.02 11.64 -8.95
CA ARG A 338 -4.06 12.03 -9.93
C ARG A 338 -4.36 10.95 -10.96
N THR A 339 -3.33 10.36 -11.55
CA THR A 339 -3.50 9.30 -12.58
C THR A 339 -4.24 8.08 -12.05
N GLY A 340 -3.96 7.69 -10.79
CA GLY A 340 -4.68 6.60 -10.13
C GLY A 340 -6.16 6.94 -9.90
N VAL A 341 -6.46 8.17 -9.48
CA VAL A 341 -7.84 8.63 -9.28
C VAL A 341 -8.61 8.73 -10.60
N GLU A 342 -7.98 9.19 -11.67
CA GLU A 342 -8.58 9.19 -13.02
C GLU A 342 -8.86 7.77 -13.53
N PHE A 343 -7.99 6.81 -13.21
CA PHE A 343 -8.26 5.40 -13.46
C PHE A 343 -9.49 4.94 -12.68
N PHE A 344 -9.60 5.27 -11.39
CA PHE A 344 -10.75 4.92 -10.57
C PHE A 344 -12.07 5.47 -11.13
N GLU A 345 -12.11 6.72 -11.57
CA GLU A 345 -13.29 7.31 -12.22
C GLU A 345 -13.69 6.54 -13.48
N ARG A 346 -12.71 6.14 -14.31
CA ARG A 346 -13.00 5.32 -15.49
C ARG A 346 -13.57 3.95 -15.12
N GLU A 347 -13.03 3.31 -14.08
CA GLU A 347 -13.56 2.03 -13.61
C GLU A 347 -14.97 2.17 -13.01
N LEU A 348 -15.24 3.21 -12.20
CA LEU A 348 -16.58 3.51 -11.70
C LEU A 348 -17.59 3.75 -12.83
N SER A 349 -17.17 4.42 -13.89
CA SER A 349 -18.03 4.68 -15.04
C SER A 349 -18.51 3.41 -15.75
N ARG A 350 -17.74 2.32 -15.70
CA ARG A 350 -18.16 1.00 -16.22
C ARG A 350 -19.34 0.42 -15.47
N TYR A 351 -19.53 0.83 -14.22
CA TYR A 351 -20.66 0.46 -13.37
C TYR A 351 -21.77 1.53 -13.37
N GLY A 352 -21.62 2.60 -14.16
CA GLY A 352 -22.60 3.71 -14.19
C GLY A 352 -22.58 4.57 -12.93
N VAL A 353 -21.47 4.63 -12.20
CA VAL A 353 -21.33 5.36 -10.94
C VAL A 353 -20.59 6.69 -11.17
N PRO A 354 -21.29 7.84 -11.20
CA PRO A 354 -20.64 9.14 -11.22
C PRO A 354 -20.21 9.55 -9.80
N LEU A 355 -19.13 10.32 -9.70
CA LEU A 355 -18.76 11.05 -8.48
C LEU A 355 -19.43 12.44 -8.51
N ALA A 356 -20.18 12.77 -7.46
CA ALA A 356 -20.78 14.10 -7.31
C ALA A 356 -19.74 15.16 -6.95
N GLU A 357 -18.74 14.77 -6.17
CA GLU A 357 -17.59 15.58 -5.79
C GLU A 357 -16.32 14.72 -5.81
N LYS A 358 -15.22 15.34 -6.23
CA LYS A 358 -13.87 14.76 -6.20
C LYS A 358 -12.90 15.80 -5.64
N LEU A 359 -12.45 15.58 -4.42
CA LEU A 359 -11.73 16.55 -3.62
C LEU A 359 -10.37 16.01 -3.21
N ALA A 360 -9.32 16.67 -3.70
CA ALA A 360 -7.94 16.38 -3.33
C ALA A 360 -7.57 17.12 -2.04
N PHE A 361 -6.92 16.43 -1.10
CA PHE A 361 -6.43 17.04 0.14
C PHE A 361 -4.97 16.68 0.38
N THR A 362 -4.27 17.56 1.10
CA THR A 362 -2.94 17.27 1.65
C THR A 362 -3.09 16.41 2.88
N GLY A 363 -2.36 15.31 2.96
CA GLY A 363 -2.47 14.36 4.06
C GLY A 363 -1.95 14.92 5.39
N ALA A 364 -2.55 14.47 6.50
CA ALA A 364 -2.11 14.85 7.83
C ALA A 364 -0.73 14.29 8.21
N ASN A 365 -0.23 13.32 7.46
CA ASN A 365 1.15 12.85 7.55
C ASN A 365 2.17 13.89 7.03
N ILE A 366 1.72 14.82 6.16
CA ILE A 366 2.52 15.93 5.64
C ILE A 366 2.23 17.21 6.43
N ASP A 367 0.99 17.67 6.43
CA ASP A 367 0.58 18.92 7.07
C ASP A 367 -0.78 18.77 7.76
N PRO A 368 -0.81 18.45 9.07
CA PRO A 368 -2.04 18.33 9.84
C PRO A 368 -2.87 19.61 9.87
N ALA A 369 -2.23 20.80 9.88
CA ALA A 369 -2.93 22.07 9.93
C ALA A 369 -3.64 22.38 8.62
N ALA A 370 -2.98 22.15 7.49
CA ALA A 370 -3.58 22.27 6.17
C ALA A 370 -4.75 21.28 6.02
N THR A 371 -4.58 20.05 6.47
CA THR A 371 -5.65 19.03 6.44
C THR A 371 -6.88 19.47 7.22
N GLN A 372 -6.69 20.04 8.41
CA GLN A 372 -7.79 20.55 9.24
C GLN A 372 -8.57 21.68 8.54
N GLU A 373 -7.88 22.63 7.90
CA GLU A 373 -8.53 23.74 7.19
C GLU A 373 -9.25 23.24 5.91
N GLN A 374 -8.63 22.32 5.20
CA GLN A 374 -9.22 21.68 4.02
C GLN A 374 -10.47 20.88 4.39
N ALA A 375 -10.45 20.14 5.51
CA ALA A 375 -11.59 19.37 5.98
C ALA A 375 -12.85 20.22 6.15
N ARG A 376 -12.72 21.46 6.69
CA ARG A 376 -13.83 22.40 6.86
C ARG A 376 -14.54 22.68 5.53
N THR A 377 -13.78 23.04 4.52
CA THR A 377 -14.32 23.39 3.20
C THR A 377 -14.86 22.16 2.45
N MET A 378 -14.12 21.03 2.52
CA MET A 378 -14.46 19.84 1.76
C MET A 378 -15.72 19.16 2.32
N ILE A 379 -15.87 19.08 3.64
CA ILE A 379 -17.09 18.53 4.26
C ILE A 379 -18.30 19.40 3.91
N ALA A 380 -18.15 20.73 3.90
CA ALA A 380 -19.23 21.62 3.47
C ALA A 380 -19.64 21.35 2.02
N ARG A 381 -18.68 21.20 1.11
CA ARG A 381 -18.94 20.88 -0.31
C ARG A 381 -19.63 19.55 -0.50
N LEU A 382 -19.18 18.49 0.18
CA LEU A 382 -19.81 17.16 0.13
C LEU A 382 -21.28 17.23 0.59
N LYS A 383 -21.52 17.94 1.71
CA LYS A 383 -22.85 18.15 2.26
C LYS A 383 -23.74 18.94 1.30
N GLU A 384 -23.27 20.05 0.75
CA GLU A 384 -24.00 20.90 -0.21
C GLU A 384 -24.32 20.14 -1.50
N ALA A 385 -23.37 19.32 -1.98
CA ALA A 385 -23.60 18.47 -3.14
C ALA A 385 -24.56 17.30 -2.85
N GLY A 386 -25.04 17.13 -1.60
CA GLY A 386 -25.93 16.05 -1.21
C GLY A 386 -25.29 14.67 -1.32
N VAL A 387 -23.99 14.55 -1.09
CA VAL A 387 -23.28 13.27 -1.03
C VAL A 387 -23.80 12.48 0.16
N THR A 388 -24.16 11.23 -0.05
CA THR A 388 -24.65 10.31 0.98
C THR A 388 -23.58 9.33 1.44
N SER A 389 -22.59 9.08 0.58
CA SER A 389 -21.56 8.07 0.80
C SER A 389 -20.20 8.64 0.39
N VAL A 390 -19.33 8.87 1.37
CA VAL A 390 -17.99 9.45 1.18
C VAL A 390 -16.99 8.32 1.02
N ILE A 391 -16.39 8.21 -0.15
CA ILE A 391 -15.26 7.31 -0.40
C ILE A 391 -14.00 8.02 0.08
N PHE A 392 -13.31 7.42 1.05
CA PHE A 392 -12.08 7.98 1.62
C PHE A 392 -10.86 7.18 1.14
N ALA A 393 -9.98 7.83 0.38
CA ALA A 393 -8.75 7.27 -0.16
C ALA A 393 -7.54 8.12 0.24
N GLY A 394 -7.03 7.93 1.46
CA GLY A 394 -5.97 8.77 2.00
C GLY A 394 -5.14 8.12 3.09
N ASP A 395 -4.35 8.92 3.78
CA ASP A 395 -3.53 8.54 4.91
C ASP A 395 -4.40 8.26 6.16
N PRO A 396 -3.87 7.54 7.17
CA PRO A 396 -4.67 7.11 8.31
C PRO A 396 -4.83 8.17 9.40
N LEU A 397 -4.16 9.32 9.29
CA LEU A 397 -4.26 10.41 10.27
C LEU A 397 -5.35 11.41 9.89
N SER A 398 -5.55 11.63 8.59
CA SER A 398 -6.50 12.61 8.06
C SER A 398 -7.96 12.38 8.48
N PRO A 399 -8.49 11.15 8.64
CA PRO A 399 -9.87 10.96 9.08
C PRO A 399 -10.19 11.60 10.43
N VAL A 400 -9.21 11.82 11.31
CA VAL A 400 -9.40 12.58 12.57
C VAL A 400 -10.05 13.93 12.29
N PHE A 401 -9.55 14.68 11.32
CA PHE A 401 -10.01 16.02 10.98
C PHE A 401 -11.33 16.00 10.20
N PHE A 402 -11.45 15.12 9.21
CA PHE A 402 -12.66 15.03 8.39
C PHE A 402 -13.87 14.55 9.18
N THR A 403 -13.72 13.58 10.06
CA THR A 403 -14.82 13.05 10.87
C THR A 403 -15.27 14.05 11.94
N GLN A 404 -14.34 14.71 12.62
CA GLN A 404 -14.66 15.78 13.57
C GLN A 404 -15.39 16.95 12.89
N GLU A 405 -14.96 17.33 11.69
CA GLU A 405 -15.59 18.39 10.94
C GLU A 405 -17.00 18.00 10.47
N ALA A 406 -17.20 16.75 10.03
CA ALA A 406 -18.51 16.24 9.66
C ALA A 406 -19.50 16.31 10.84
N THR A 407 -19.08 15.93 12.03
CA THR A 407 -19.88 16.09 13.26
C THR A 407 -20.19 17.55 13.57
N ARG A 408 -19.20 18.45 13.46
CA ARG A 408 -19.39 19.89 13.71
C ARG A 408 -20.40 20.49 12.74
N GLN A 409 -20.39 20.05 11.49
CA GLN A 409 -21.33 20.50 10.46
C GLN A 409 -22.67 19.73 10.46
N ARG A 410 -22.87 18.79 11.39
CA ARG A 410 -24.08 17.94 11.44
C ARG A 410 -24.35 17.26 10.09
N TYR A 411 -23.35 16.58 9.61
CA TYR A 411 -23.38 15.80 8.39
C TYR A 411 -22.89 14.39 8.71
N SER A 412 -23.75 13.39 8.59
CA SER A 412 -23.47 12.01 8.98
C SER A 412 -23.70 11.07 7.79
N PRO A 413 -22.80 11.07 6.80
CA PRO A 413 -22.85 10.18 5.63
C PRO A 413 -22.41 8.77 6.00
N GLU A 414 -22.50 7.86 5.04
CA GLU A 414 -21.68 6.64 5.05
C GLU A 414 -20.21 6.98 4.78
N TRP A 415 -19.30 6.35 5.50
CA TRP A 415 -17.86 6.41 5.24
C TRP A 415 -17.42 5.11 4.57
N VAL A 416 -17.13 5.18 3.26
CA VAL A 416 -16.74 4.02 2.47
C VAL A 416 -15.22 3.88 2.49
N LEU A 417 -14.75 2.89 3.22
CA LEU A 417 -13.33 2.54 3.36
C LEU A 417 -12.79 1.98 2.05
N THR A 418 -11.56 2.35 1.77
CA THR A 418 -10.85 1.91 0.57
C THR A 418 -9.70 0.95 0.87
N GLY A 419 -9.42 0.65 2.15
CA GLY A 419 -8.25 -0.14 2.55
C GLY A 419 -6.92 0.55 2.21
N SER A 420 -6.92 1.90 2.06
CA SER A 420 -5.69 2.64 1.79
C SER A 420 -4.96 2.96 3.07
N ALA A 421 -3.64 2.83 3.04
CA ALA A 421 -2.70 3.33 4.04
C ALA A 421 -3.16 3.07 5.48
N PHE A 422 -3.59 1.83 5.80
CA PHE A 422 -3.98 1.40 7.16
C PHE A 422 -5.20 2.11 7.79
N THR A 423 -6.02 2.82 6.99
CA THR A 423 -7.31 3.36 7.48
C THR A 423 -8.28 2.27 7.95
N ASP A 424 -8.01 1.04 7.60
CA ASP A 424 -8.70 -0.19 7.96
C ASP A 424 -8.08 -0.92 9.19
N THR A 425 -7.24 -0.21 9.98
CA THR A 425 -6.70 -0.72 11.24
C THR A 425 -7.41 -0.13 12.46
N SER A 426 -7.58 -0.95 13.49
CA SER A 426 -8.33 -0.56 14.68
C SER A 426 -7.62 0.51 15.50
N PHE A 427 -6.28 0.50 15.53
CA PHE A 427 -5.53 1.47 16.33
C PHE A 427 -5.67 2.90 15.78
N PHE A 428 -5.73 3.10 14.47
CA PHE A 428 -6.05 4.40 13.89
C PHE A 428 -7.54 4.72 14.03
N ALA A 429 -8.43 3.78 13.71
CA ALA A 429 -9.87 4.01 13.72
C ALA A 429 -10.42 4.42 15.10
N ARG A 430 -9.78 4.00 16.18
CA ARG A 430 -10.09 4.45 17.56
C ARG A 430 -9.85 5.94 17.79
N THR A 431 -9.03 6.59 16.99
CA THR A 431 -8.73 8.03 17.09
C THR A 431 -9.74 8.91 16.37
N TYR A 432 -10.57 8.34 15.49
CA TYR A 432 -11.56 9.08 14.69
C TYR A 432 -12.80 9.41 15.51
N ASP A 433 -13.62 10.36 15.05
CA ASP A 433 -14.91 10.65 15.69
C ASP A 433 -15.82 9.41 15.62
N GLN A 434 -16.08 8.81 16.76
CA GLN A 434 -16.80 7.53 16.85
C GLN A 434 -18.27 7.63 16.43
N THR A 435 -18.87 8.82 16.49
CA THR A 435 -20.25 9.03 16.03
C THR A 435 -20.33 8.97 14.50
N GLN A 436 -19.25 9.37 13.81
CA GLN A 436 -19.10 9.27 12.38
C GLN A 436 -18.65 7.87 11.97
N TRP A 437 -17.63 7.36 12.67
CA TRP A 437 -17.02 6.09 12.27
C TRP A 437 -17.92 4.88 12.53
N ALA A 438 -18.94 5.01 13.38
CA ALA A 438 -20.03 4.04 13.51
C ALA A 438 -20.78 3.75 12.19
N HIS A 439 -20.56 4.56 11.14
CA HIS A 439 -21.10 4.43 9.80
C HIS A 439 -20.03 4.08 8.75
N ALA A 440 -18.86 3.59 9.19
CA ALA A 440 -17.74 3.25 8.34
C ALA A 440 -17.73 1.76 7.96
N PHE A 441 -17.64 1.49 6.68
CA PHE A 441 -17.54 0.14 6.13
C PHE A 441 -16.89 0.21 4.75
N GLY A 442 -16.44 -0.93 4.22
CA GLY A 442 -15.85 -0.97 2.88
C GLY A 442 -14.87 -2.12 2.72
N LEU A 443 -13.74 -1.84 2.08
CA LEU A 443 -12.70 -2.82 1.80
C LEU A 443 -11.52 -2.69 2.76
N SER A 444 -10.91 -3.85 3.03
CA SER A 444 -9.58 -3.98 3.62
C SER A 444 -8.73 -4.86 2.70
N PHE A 445 -7.47 -4.49 2.51
CA PHE A 445 -6.46 -5.33 1.86
C PHE A 445 -5.66 -6.16 2.87
N LEU A 446 -5.86 -5.88 4.15
CA LEU A 446 -5.32 -6.70 5.23
C LEU A 446 -6.16 -7.98 5.40
N PRO A 447 -5.58 -9.07 5.89
CA PRO A 447 -6.32 -10.29 6.20
C PRO A 447 -7.15 -10.14 7.47
N ALA A 448 -8.10 -11.05 7.70
CA ALA A 448 -8.77 -11.13 8.99
C ALA A 448 -7.75 -11.36 10.12
N ARG A 449 -7.93 -10.62 11.19
CA ARG A 449 -6.91 -10.50 12.24
C ARG A 449 -6.68 -11.76 13.04
N LEU A 450 -5.45 -11.93 13.40
CA LEU A 450 -4.95 -12.86 14.41
C LEU A 450 -4.34 -12.07 15.57
N PRO A 451 -4.17 -12.66 16.77
CA PRO A 451 -3.28 -12.11 17.78
C PRO A 451 -1.89 -11.87 17.19
N MET A 452 -1.20 -10.83 17.66
CA MET A 452 0.10 -10.43 17.12
C MET A 452 1.07 -11.62 17.05
N GLU A 453 1.08 -12.46 18.08
CA GLU A 453 1.96 -13.63 18.21
C GLU A 453 1.68 -14.72 17.17
N GLN A 454 0.49 -14.71 16.56
CA GLN A 454 0.08 -15.64 15.50
C GLN A 454 0.38 -15.10 14.10
N GLY A 455 0.74 -13.83 13.98
CA GLY A 455 1.17 -13.22 12.72
C GLY A 455 2.49 -13.82 12.21
N ASP A 456 2.67 -13.88 10.88
CA ASP A 456 3.85 -14.50 10.27
C ASP A 456 5.15 -13.85 10.72
N SER A 457 5.22 -12.53 10.71
CA SER A 457 6.42 -11.77 11.07
C SER A 457 6.87 -12.05 12.52
N TYR A 458 5.94 -11.98 13.47
CA TYR A 458 6.21 -12.26 14.88
C TYR A 458 6.59 -13.73 15.09
N ARG A 459 5.81 -14.65 14.52
CA ARG A 459 5.99 -16.09 14.70
C ARG A 459 7.34 -16.59 14.17
N VAL A 460 7.77 -16.16 12.97
CA VAL A 460 9.06 -16.57 12.41
C VAL A 460 10.23 -15.99 13.20
N HIS A 461 10.05 -14.77 13.74
CA HIS A 461 11.06 -14.14 14.59
C HIS A 461 11.25 -14.92 15.89
N VAL A 462 10.14 -15.20 16.61
CA VAL A 462 10.20 -15.97 17.87
C VAL A 462 10.67 -17.40 17.61
N TRP A 463 10.25 -18.01 16.51
CA TRP A 463 10.71 -19.35 16.14
C TRP A 463 12.23 -19.40 15.92
N HIS A 464 12.82 -18.37 15.33
CA HIS A 464 14.26 -18.31 15.05
C HIS A 464 15.08 -17.78 16.24
N HIS A 465 14.66 -16.68 16.86
CA HIS A 465 15.45 -16.00 17.90
C HIS A 465 15.02 -16.35 19.33
N GLY A 466 13.88 -17.02 19.53
CA GLY A 466 13.34 -17.31 20.86
C GLY A 466 12.79 -16.09 21.63
N SER A 467 12.73 -14.92 21.00
CA SER A 467 12.28 -13.66 21.60
C SER A 467 11.41 -12.86 20.62
N PRO A 468 10.54 -11.94 21.10
CA PRO A 468 9.82 -11.00 20.24
C PRO A 468 10.74 -10.12 19.40
N PRO A 469 10.26 -9.59 18.23
CA PRO A 469 11.02 -8.60 17.48
C PRO A 469 11.17 -7.30 18.28
N PRO A 470 12.32 -6.60 18.19
CA PRO A 470 12.55 -5.36 18.94
C PRO A 470 11.52 -4.26 18.66
N ALA A 471 11.14 -4.04 17.40
CA ALA A 471 10.08 -3.10 17.03
C ALA A 471 8.73 -3.79 17.15
N GLU A 472 8.01 -3.57 18.26
CA GLU A 472 6.76 -4.26 18.55
C GLU A 472 5.61 -3.83 17.63
N ALA A 473 5.54 -2.56 17.23
CA ALA A 473 4.48 -2.05 16.35
C ALA A 473 4.85 -2.21 14.86
N ALA A 474 6.11 -1.97 14.48
CA ALA A 474 6.55 -1.92 13.09
C ALA A 474 7.00 -3.27 12.51
N HIS A 475 7.14 -4.34 13.32
CA HIS A 475 7.76 -5.59 12.85
C HIS A 475 7.10 -6.18 11.59
N GLY A 476 5.79 -6.06 11.45
CA GLY A 476 5.05 -6.57 10.29
C GLY A 476 5.38 -5.81 9.01
N LEU A 477 5.50 -4.49 9.10
CA LEU A 477 5.91 -3.62 7.99
C LEU A 477 7.36 -3.90 7.60
N ILE A 478 8.24 -3.97 8.60
CA ILE A 478 9.66 -4.26 8.38
C ILE A 478 9.84 -5.63 7.72
N TYR A 479 9.16 -6.67 8.19
CA TYR A 479 9.27 -8.03 7.67
C TYR A 479 8.95 -8.16 6.18
N SER A 480 7.96 -7.42 5.70
CA SER A 480 7.46 -7.54 4.32
C SER A 480 8.53 -7.22 3.27
N VAL A 481 9.42 -6.28 3.56
CA VAL A 481 10.47 -5.81 2.64
C VAL A 481 11.59 -6.85 2.48
N PRO A 482 12.29 -7.31 3.56
CA PRO A 482 13.26 -8.39 3.44
C PRO A 482 12.62 -9.70 2.95
N TRP A 483 11.38 -10.04 3.31
CA TRP A 483 10.69 -11.20 2.76
C TRP A 483 10.60 -11.15 1.23
N THR A 484 10.21 -10.01 0.67
CA THR A 484 10.15 -9.81 -0.78
C THR A 484 11.54 -9.94 -1.41
N PHE A 485 12.54 -9.30 -0.82
CA PHE A 485 13.91 -9.35 -1.30
C PHE A 485 14.47 -10.78 -1.28
N TYR A 486 14.39 -11.47 -0.13
CA TYR A 486 14.95 -12.81 0.01
C TYR A 486 14.18 -13.87 -0.77
N THR A 487 12.88 -13.70 -0.99
CA THR A 487 12.10 -14.56 -1.89
C THR A 487 12.60 -14.41 -3.34
N GLY A 488 12.79 -13.17 -3.78
CA GLY A 488 13.37 -12.88 -5.09
C GLY A 488 14.80 -13.40 -5.24
N LEU A 489 15.65 -13.20 -4.23
CA LEU A 489 17.02 -13.71 -4.18
C LEU A 489 17.06 -15.23 -4.24
N HIS A 490 16.28 -15.90 -3.37
CA HIS A 490 16.21 -17.36 -3.27
C HIS A 490 15.81 -18.01 -4.61
N LEU A 491 14.78 -17.49 -5.26
CA LEU A 491 14.26 -18.01 -6.52
C LEU A 491 14.99 -17.45 -7.76
N GLY A 492 15.71 -16.35 -7.61
CA GLY A 492 16.43 -15.65 -8.67
C GLY A 492 17.65 -16.38 -9.20
N GLY A 493 18.27 -17.18 -8.34
CA GLY A 493 19.47 -17.94 -8.70
C GLY A 493 20.79 -17.21 -8.37
N PRO A 494 21.93 -17.86 -8.62
CA PRO A 494 23.24 -17.41 -8.16
C PRO A 494 23.78 -16.17 -8.87
N ALA A 495 23.42 -15.94 -10.14
CA ALA A 495 23.85 -14.78 -10.91
C ALA A 495 22.94 -13.58 -10.57
N LEU A 496 23.24 -12.94 -9.43
CA LEU A 496 22.36 -11.92 -8.86
C LEU A 496 22.43 -10.60 -9.64
N THR A 497 21.26 -10.18 -10.17
CA THR A 497 20.99 -8.87 -10.78
C THR A 497 19.56 -8.42 -10.40
N PRO A 498 19.17 -7.18 -10.61
CA PRO A 498 17.77 -6.75 -10.42
C PRO A 498 16.76 -7.57 -11.23
N GLU A 499 17.12 -7.95 -12.48
CA GLU A 499 16.32 -8.82 -13.32
C GLU A 499 16.12 -10.21 -12.70
N SER A 500 17.19 -10.79 -12.12
CA SER A 500 17.10 -12.09 -11.46
C SER A 500 16.22 -12.07 -10.21
N ILE A 501 16.21 -10.96 -9.46
CA ILE A 501 15.28 -10.75 -8.32
C ILE A 501 13.83 -10.72 -8.82
N ARG A 502 13.54 -9.90 -9.85
CA ARG A 502 12.21 -9.86 -10.48
C ARG A 502 11.79 -11.24 -10.98
N ASP A 503 12.65 -11.92 -11.72
CA ASP A 503 12.36 -13.24 -12.29
C ASP A 503 12.19 -14.31 -11.20
N GLY A 504 12.89 -14.15 -10.08
CA GLY A 504 12.71 -14.95 -8.88
C GLY A 504 11.32 -14.75 -8.29
N LEU A 505 10.91 -13.51 -8.10
CA LEU A 505 9.56 -13.19 -7.63
C LEU A 505 8.49 -13.72 -8.59
N PHE A 506 8.67 -13.57 -9.90
CA PHE A 506 7.71 -14.09 -10.90
C PHE A 506 7.62 -15.61 -10.92
N ARG A 507 8.62 -16.33 -10.38
CA ARG A 507 8.59 -17.78 -10.16
C ARG A 507 7.94 -18.18 -8.84
N PHE A 508 7.69 -17.22 -7.93
CA PHE A 508 7.00 -17.52 -6.68
C PHE A 508 5.58 -18.01 -6.98
N PRO A 509 5.19 -19.22 -6.54
CA PRO A 509 3.88 -19.77 -6.84
C PRO A 509 2.78 -19.02 -6.09
N PRO A 510 1.67 -18.67 -6.73
CA PRO A 510 0.54 -18.03 -6.07
C PRO A 510 0.15 -18.75 -4.77
N THR A 511 0.05 -18.00 -3.69
CA THR A 511 -0.14 -18.54 -2.34
C THR A 511 -1.20 -17.71 -1.60
N GLY A 512 -1.96 -18.34 -0.69
CA GLY A 512 -2.99 -17.68 0.13
C GLY A 512 -4.40 -17.72 -0.43
N ARG A 513 -4.62 -18.24 -1.63
CA ARG A 513 -5.96 -18.30 -2.24
C ARG A 513 -6.97 -19.03 -1.34
N GLY A 514 -8.10 -18.37 -1.07
CA GLY A 514 -9.18 -18.89 -0.24
C GLY A 514 -8.89 -18.88 1.26
N SER A 515 -7.77 -18.30 1.68
CA SER A 515 -7.47 -18.07 3.09
C SER A 515 -8.32 -16.91 3.63
N LEU A 516 -8.60 -16.94 4.93
CA LEU A 516 -9.27 -15.85 5.66
C LEU A 516 -8.24 -14.94 6.36
N THR A 517 -7.18 -15.55 6.87
CA THR A 517 -6.16 -14.89 7.69
C THR A 517 -4.81 -14.70 6.97
N ASN A 518 -4.76 -14.96 5.67
CA ASN A 518 -3.60 -14.70 4.82
C ASN A 518 -4.07 -14.05 3.51
N VAL A 519 -3.33 -13.08 3.00
CA VAL A 519 -3.59 -12.47 1.70
C VAL A 519 -3.23 -13.43 0.57
N HIS A 520 -3.87 -13.30 -0.58
CA HIS A 520 -3.40 -13.95 -1.80
C HIS A 520 -2.21 -13.16 -2.34
N VAL A 521 -1.12 -13.87 -2.56
CA VAL A 521 0.13 -13.30 -3.07
C VAL A 521 0.51 -13.97 -4.38
N SER A 522 0.72 -13.16 -5.41
CA SER A 522 1.37 -13.58 -6.64
C SER A 522 2.19 -12.42 -7.23
N PHE A 523 3.23 -12.76 -8.00
CA PHE A 523 4.02 -11.80 -8.76
C PHE A 523 4.06 -12.24 -10.21
N GLY A 524 4.15 -11.31 -11.16
CA GLY A 524 4.17 -11.63 -12.58
C GLY A 524 2.78 -12.03 -13.11
N ARG A 525 2.75 -12.90 -14.13
CA ARG A 525 1.50 -13.31 -14.80
C ARG A 525 1.03 -14.68 -14.35
N HIS A 526 0.19 -14.71 -13.34
CA HIS A 526 -0.41 -15.95 -12.84
C HIS A 526 -1.94 -16.03 -13.05
N GLY A 527 -2.48 -15.20 -13.96
CA GLY A 527 -3.90 -15.22 -14.33
C GLY A 527 -4.82 -14.47 -13.37
N VAL A 528 -4.28 -13.74 -12.39
CA VAL A 528 -5.03 -12.82 -11.53
C VAL A 528 -5.17 -11.47 -12.25
N TRP A 529 -4.05 -10.92 -12.69
CA TRP A 529 -3.98 -9.66 -13.44
C TRP A 529 -3.60 -9.89 -14.89
N SER A 530 -4.02 -8.98 -15.78
CA SER A 530 -3.70 -9.02 -17.21
C SER A 530 -2.32 -8.42 -17.56
N PHE A 531 -1.61 -7.90 -16.57
CA PHE A 531 -0.30 -7.26 -16.68
C PHE A 531 0.75 -8.01 -15.84
N ASP A 532 2.03 -7.67 -16.01
CA ASP A 532 3.09 -8.15 -15.13
C ASP A 532 2.94 -7.47 -13.77
N ASP A 533 2.81 -8.28 -12.73
CA ASP A 533 2.60 -7.81 -11.38
C ASP A 533 3.92 -7.70 -10.61
N TYR A 534 4.25 -6.50 -10.15
CA TYR A 534 5.45 -6.20 -9.35
C TYR A 534 5.11 -6.05 -7.85
N LEU A 535 3.92 -6.48 -7.44
CA LEU A 535 3.36 -6.23 -6.12
C LEU A 535 2.84 -7.54 -5.51
N ALA A 536 2.85 -7.61 -4.18
CA ALA A 536 2.62 -8.89 -3.52
C ALA A 536 1.13 -9.24 -3.27
N ASN A 537 0.24 -8.26 -3.11
CA ASN A 537 -1.13 -8.49 -2.68
C ASN A 537 -2.12 -8.42 -3.84
N ASP A 538 -3.04 -9.42 -3.94
CA ASP A 538 -3.98 -9.56 -5.05
C ASP A 538 -5.46 -9.43 -4.67
N ASP A 539 -5.81 -9.55 -3.39
CA ASP A 539 -7.20 -9.73 -2.97
C ASP A 539 -7.62 -8.76 -1.86
N ALA A 540 -8.92 -8.63 -1.69
CA ALA A 540 -9.54 -7.76 -0.69
C ALA A 540 -10.60 -8.50 0.12
N THR A 541 -10.90 -8.01 1.32
CA THR A 541 -12.01 -8.45 2.16
C THR A 541 -12.92 -7.29 2.51
N GLU A 542 -14.13 -7.57 2.98
CA GLU A 542 -15.08 -6.55 3.42
C GLU A 542 -15.03 -6.38 4.93
N VAL A 543 -15.07 -5.13 5.39
CA VAL A 543 -15.03 -4.78 6.81
C VAL A 543 -16.04 -3.69 7.16
N TRP A 544 -16.41 -3.63 8.44
CA TRP A 544 -17.16 -2.52 9.01
C TRP A 544 -16.72 -2.26 10.45
N TRP A 545 -16.92 -1.03 10.93
CA TRP A 545 -16.51 -0.62 12.25
C TRP A 545 -17.56 -0.94 13.32
N ASP A 546 -17.21 -1.77 14.32
CA ASP A 546 -18.02 -2.02 15.50
C ASP A 546 -17.40 -1.29 16.71
N GLY A 547 -17.85 -0.07 16.96
CA GLY A 547 -17.37 0.76 18.08
C GLY A 547 -17.64 0.16 19.46
N THR A 548 -18.45 -0.91 19.55
CA THR A 548 -18.79 -1.59 20.82
C THR A 548 -18.00 -2.88 21.03
N ALA A 549 -17.30 -3.37 20.00
CA ALA A 549 -16.46 -4.54 20.13
C ALA A 549 -15.19 -4.22 20.94
N ALA A 550 -14.85 -5.06 21.90
CA ALA A 550 -13.64 -4.93 22.70
C ALA A 550 -12.57 -5.91 22.21
N GLY A 551 -11.32 -5.50 22.23
CA GLY A 551 -10.20 -6.35 21.89
C GLY A 551 -8.89 -5.58 21.80
N ASP A 552 -7.79 -6.30 21.50
CA ASP A 552 -6.50 -5.70 21.24
C ASP A 552 -6.42 -5.24 19.78
N ASP A 553 -5.87 -4.06 19.56
CA ASP A 553 -5.61 -3.54 18.22
C ASP A 553 -4.32 -4.15 17.60
N GLU A 554 -3.95 -3.69 16.41
CA GLU A 554 -2.82 -4.21 15.63
C GLU A 554 -1.46 -3.97 16.31
N VAL A 555 -1.38 -3.03 17.26
CA VAL A 555 -0.18 -2.72 18.05
C VAL A 555 -0.30 -3.20 19.50
N GLY A 556 -1.28 -4.06 19.80
CA GLY A 556 -1.45 -4.73 21.11
C GLY A 556 -2.14 -3.91 22.19
N ASN A 557 -2.73 -2.75 21.88
CA ASN A 557 -3.47 -1.96 22.86
C ASN A 557 -4.91 -2.46 22.99
N SER A 558 -5.30 -2.87 24.19
CA SER A 558 -6.69 -3.25 24.51
C SER A 558 -7.62 -2.04 24.52
N GLY A 559 -8.79 -2.14 23.90
CA GLY A 559 -9.77 -1.05 23.87
C GLY A 559 -11.10 -1.42 23.25
N LEU A 560 -12.00 -0.43 23.18
CA LEU A 560 -13.26 -0.51 22.45
C LEU A 560 -13.06 -0.02 21.01
N GLY A 561 -13.81 -0.62 20.11
CA GLY A 561 -13.75 -0.36 18.67
C GLY A 561 -12.83 -1.36 17.97
N MET A 562 -13.44 -2.17 17.10
CA MET A 562 -12.75 -3.15 16.27
C MET A 562 -13.39 -3.19 14.89
N TYR A 563 -12.60 -3.40 13.85
CA TYR A 563 -13.17 -3.80 12.58
C TYR A 563 -13.72 -5.22 12.66
N ARG A 564 -14.89 -5.41 12.03
CA ARG A 564 -15.47 -6.74 11.80
C ARG A 564 -15.30 -7.13 10.35
N TYR A 565 -14.77 -8.29 10.15
CA TYR A 565 -14.56 -8.92 8.85
C TYR A 565 -15.82 -9.69 8.45
N VAL A 566 -16.41 -9.32 7.32
CA VAL A 566 -17.64 -9.92 6.78
C VAL A 566 -17.35 -11.37 6.33
N GLU A 567 -18.30 -12.28 6.52
CA GLU A 567 -18.16 -13.70 6.18
C GLU A 567 -16.86 -14.33 6.73
N GLY A 568 -16.50 -13.97 7.98
CA GLY A 568 -15.29 -14.44 8.63
C GLY A 568 -13.99 -13.92 8.01
N GLY A 569 -14.05 -12.91 7.16
CA GLY A 569 -12.89 -12.37 6.44
C GLY A 569 -12.69 -13.01 5.07
N ARG A 570 -13.77 -13.49 4.44
CA ARG A 570 -13.70 -13.96 3.07
C ARG A 570 -13.05 -12.94 2.15
N ARG A 571 -12.14 -13.42 1.31
CA ARG A 571 -11.35 -12.59 0.41
C ARG A 571 -11.76 -12.80 -1.04
N TYR A 572 -11.70 -11.73 -1.81
CA TYR A 572 -12.14 -11.69 -3.20
C TYR A 572 -10.97 -11.24 -4.10
N LEU A 573 -10.68 -12.03 -5.12
CA LEU A 573 -9.84 -11.61 -6.24
C LEU A 573 -10.63 -10.66 -7.16
N PRO A 574 -9.98 -9.89 -8.05
CA PRO A 574 -10.68 -9.02 -8.98
C PRO A 574 -11.71 -9.81 -9.81
N GLY A 575 -12.88 -9.24 -10.01
CA GLY A 575 -14.01 -9.87 -10.67
C GLY A 575 -14.93 -10.71 -9.76
N GLN A 576 -14.51 -11.01 -8.53
CA GLN A 576 -15.21 -11.94 -7.63
C GLN A 576 -16.15 -11.30 -6.60
N HIS A 577 -16.17 -9.97 -6.47
CA HIS A 577 -17.12 -9.34 -5.57
C HIS A 577 -18.56 -9.65 -5.98
N PRO A 578 -19.42 -10.07 -5.03
CA PRO A 578 -20.81 -10.39 -5.32
C PRO A 578 -21.62 -9.14 -5.69
N THR A 579 -22.83 -9.35 -6.27
CA THR A 579 -23.73 -8.27 -6.67
C THR A 579 -24.82 -7.99 -5.64
N THR A 580 -24.81 -8.66 -4.50
CA THR A 580 -25.76 -8.45 -3.39
C THR A 580 -25.32 -7.27 -2.53
N ASP A 581 -26.21 -6.72 -1.69
CA ASP A 581 -25.82 -5.74 -0.67
C ASP A 581 -24.71 -6.29 0.22
N PRO A 582 -23.78 -5.44 0.67
CA PRO A 582 -22.81 -5.86 1.67
C PRO A 582 -23.55 -6.17 2.98
N PHE A 583 -23.19 -7.28 3.62
CA PHE A 583 -23.79 -7.70 4.87
C PHE A 583 -23.06 -7.05 6.05
N VAL A 584 -22.98 -5.70 6.02
CA VAL A 584 -22.29 -4.90 7.03
C VAL A 584 -23.25 -4.48 8.15
N PHE A 585 -22.71 -4.10 9.30
CA PHE A 585 -23.43 -3.79 10.54
C PHE A 585 -24.33 -4.92 11.06
N ASN A 586 -24.08 -6.14 10.59
CA ASN A 586 -24.61 -7.38 11.14
C ASN A 586 -23.45 -8.20 11.70
N ARG A 587 -23.63 -8.72 12.90
CA ARG A 587 -22.59 -9.51 13.59
C ARG A 587 -22.57 -10.98 13.17
N ASP A 588 -23.64 -11.47 12.54
CA ASP A 588 -23.74 -12.85 12.13
C ASP A 588 -22.69 -13.20 11.07
N GLY A 589 -21.96 -14.28 11.30
CA GLY A 589 -20.91 -14.73 10.39
C GLY A 589 -19.69 -13.79 10.28
N THR A 590 -19.56 -12.80 11.18
CA THR A 590 -18.41 -11.88 11.21
C THR A 590 -17.43 -12.21 12.33
N VAL A 591 -16.19 -11.77 12.18
CA VAL A 591 -15.13 -11.91 13.18
C VAL A 591 -14.40 -10.57 13.35
N THR A 592 -13.96 -10.26 14.55
CA THR A 592 -13.04 -9.13 14.82
C THR A 592 -11.59 -9.59 14.83
N ILE A 593 -11.34 -10.72 15.49
CA ILE A 593 -10.04 -11.35 15.65
C ILE A 593 -10.25 -12.85 15.85
N TYR A 594 -9.49 -13.67 15.19
CA TYR A 594 -9.44 -15.11 15.43
C TYR A 594 -8.52 -15.40 16.61
N ASN A 595 -8.87 -16.33 17.47
CA ASN A 595 -7.96 -16.77 18.54
C ASN A 595 -6.75 -17.54 17.98
N GLU A 596 -6.94 -18.27 16.89
CA GLU A 596 -5.91 -19.01 16.16
C GLU A 596 -6.28 -19.08 14.67
N PRO A 597 -5.32 -19.29 13.76
CA PRO A 597 -5.63 -19.46 12.34
C PRO A 597 -6.65 -20.59 12.13
N PRO A 598 -7.70 -20.37 11.31
CA PRO A 598 -8.60 -21.44 10.90
C PRO A 598 -7.81 -22.64 10.34
N PRO A 599 -8.31 -23.88 10.45
CA PRO A 599 -7.55 -25.05 10.04
C PRO A 599 -6.91 -24.98 8.64
N PRO A 600 -7.59 -24.44 7.59
CA PRO A 600 -6.97 -24.29 6.27
C PRO A 600 -5.83 -23.29 6.22
N ASP A 601 -5.79 -22.35 7.18
CA ASP A 601 -4.86 -21.22 7.21
C ASP A 601 -3.66 -21.47 8.11
N ARG A 602 -3.67 -22.56 8.87
CA ARG A 602 -2.59 -22.88 9.80
C ARG A 602 -1.26 -23.00 9.07
N PRO A 603 -0.21 -22.28 9.52
CA PRO A 603 1.13 -22.47 8.99
C PRO A 603 1.69 -23.85 9.36
N PRO A 604 2.62 -24.39 8.58
CA PRO A 604 3.34 -25.60 8.97
C PRO A 604 4.12 -25.36 10.26
N ARG A 605 4.34 -26.44 11.02
CA ARG A 605 5.10 -26.40 12.27
C ARG A 605 6.41 -27.13 12.08
N TYR A 606 7.50 -26.48 12.42
CA TYR A 606 8.84 -27.06 12.42
C TYR A 606 9.47 -26.84 13.79
N GLU A 607 10.23 -27.82 14.26
CA GLU A 607 11.04 -27.65 15.44
C GLU A 607 12.20 -26.69 15.11
N HIS A 608 12.46 -25.73 15.99
CA HIS A 608 13.65 -24.91 15.90
C HIS A 608 14.87 -25.82 16.12
N LYS A 609 15.71 -25.95 15.14
CA LYS A 609 17.03 -26.56 15.29
C LYS A 609 18.00 -25.44 15.62
N ALA A 610 18.30 -25.29 16.91
CA ALA A 610 19.33 -24.37 17.39
C ALA A 610 20.69 -24.65 16.74
#